data_5a2967fa4a9d115636996940f09e8129
#
_entry.id   5a2967fa4a9d115636996940f09e8129
#
_cell.length_a   1.000
_cell.length_b   1.000
_cell.length_c   1.000
_cell.angle_alpha   90.00
_cell.angle_beta   90.00
_cell.angle_gamma   90.00
#
_symmetry.space_group_name_H-M   'P 1'
#
loop_
_entity.id
_entity.type
_entity.pdbx_description
1 polymer ?
#
loop_
_entity_poly.entity_id
_entity_poly.type
_entity_poly.pdbx_seq_one_letter_code
_entity_poly.pdbx_strand_id
1 'polypeptide(L)'
;MKYNFVPMPQRQALKWPFGKRMALILTTNLEYWLPSKETDNIIYPGGPGIVGGNLPGRIYDNPNWTWREYGHRVGVWRMFDLFKEASIPTSCTINALMAQERRLVVEYAVDQGYEIVAHNYEQSELL
;
A
#
# COMPACT_ATOMS: atom_id res chain seq x y z
N MET A 1 -10.73 -25.25 3.77
CA MET A 1 -12.12 -24.99 3.37
C MET A 1 -12.18 -25.08 1.84
N LYS A 2 -13.03 -25.92 1.27
CA LYS A 2 -13.16 -26.01 -0.20
C LYS A 2 -14.34 -25.15 -0.61
N TYR A 3 -14.13 -24.21 -1.48
CA TYR A 3 -15.17 -23.38 -2.06
C TYR A 3 -15.68 -24.04 -3.34
N ASN A 4 -16.98 -24.00 -3.57
CA ASN A 4 -17.54 -24.40 -4.85
C ASN A 4 -17.06 -23.45 -5.94
N PHE A 5 -16.51 -23.99 -6.99
CA PHE A 5 -16.20 -23.21 -8.18
C PHE A 5 -17.49 -22.89 -8.92
N VAL A 6 -17.90 -21.62 -8.88
CA VAL A 6 -19.05 -21.12 -9.63
C VAL A 6 -18.57 -20.04 -10.59
N PRO A 7 -18.46 -20.33 -11.89
CA PRO A 7 -18.02 -19.36 -12.88
C PRO A 7 -19.04 -18.22 -13.03
N MET A 8 -18.56 -17.05 -13.40
CA MET A 8 -19.36 -15.82 -13.46
C MET A 8 -20.72 -15.97 -14.20
N PRO A 9 -20.79 -16.66 -15.37
CA PRO A 9 -22.06 -16.84 -16.08
C PRO A 9 -23.14 -17.63 -15.32
N GLN A 10 -22.72 -18.39 -14.30
CA GLN A 10 -23.62 -19.21 -13.48
C GLN A 10 -23.95 -18.56 -12.12
N ARG A 11 -23.36 -17.38 -11.84
CA ARG A 11 -23.62 -16.65 -10.61
C ARG A 11 -24.93 -15.87 -10.72
N GLN A 12 -25.65 -15.81 -9.63
CA GLN A 12 -26.75 -14.87 -9.52
C GLN A 12 -26.21 -13.43 -9.58
N ALA A 13 -27.00 -12.53 -10.15
CA ALA A 13 -26.65 -11.11 -10.20
C ALA A 13 -26.42 -10.58 -8.77
N LEU A 14 -25.26 -9.95 -8.57
CA LEU A 14 -24.91 -9.33 -7.30
C LEU A 14 -25.86 -8.17 -7.00
N LYS A 15 -26.47 -8.20 -5.85
CA LYS A 15 -27.26 -7.09 -5.32
C LYS A 15 -26.48 -6.42 -4.21
N TRP A 16 -26.11 -5.19 -4.44
CA TRP A 16 -25.44 -4.38 -3.41
C TRP A 16 -26.40 -4.02 -2.27
N PRO A 17 -25.93 -3.94 -1.03
CA PRO A 17 -26.72 -3.45 0.10
C PRO A 17 -27.34 -2.07 -0.20
N PHE A 18 -28.49 -1.80 0.40
CA PHE A 18 -29.19 -0.51 0.30
C PHE A 18 -29.55 -0.08 -1.14
N GLY A 19 -29.68 -1.01 -2.07
CA GLY A 19 -30.00 -0.71 -3.47
C GLY A 19 -28.92 0.04 -4.23
N LYS A 20 -27.69 0.08 -3.70
CA LYS A 20 -26.55 0.72 -4.36
C LYS A 20 -26.16 -0.03 -5.63
N ARG A 21 -25.53 0.66 -6.55
CA ARG A 21 -25.11 0.11 -7.86
C ARG A 21 -23.61 -0.18 -7.92
N MET A 22 -22.85 0.38 -6.96
CA MET A 22 -21.40 0.29 -6.93
C MET A 22 -20.91 0.31 -5.48
N ALA A 23 -19.81 -0.40 -5.22
CA ALA A 23 -18.98 -0.23 -4.03
C ALA A 23 -17.64 0.38 -4.45
N LEU A 24 -17.22 1.39 -3.71
CA LEU A 24 -15.89 2.00 -3.85
C LEU A 24 -15.06 1.62 -2.63
N ILE A 25 -13.90 1.05 -2.85
CA ILE A 25 -12.94 0.71 -1.81
C ILE A 25 -11.73 1.62 -2.03
N LEU A 26 -11.39 2.40 -1.01
CA LEU A 26 -10.16 3.19 -1.00
C LEU A 26 -9.14 2.49 -0.13
N THR A 27 -7.98 2.22 -0.68
CA THR A 27 -6.88 1.57 0.04
C THR A 27 -5.63 2.41 -0.07
N THR A 28 -5.02 2.71 1.06
CA THR A 28 -3.73 3.39 1.16
C THR A 28 -2.66 2.36 1.48
N ASN A 29 -1.72 2.18 0.57
CA ASN A 29 -0.59 1.27 0.80
C ASN A 29 0.50 1.99 1.58
N LEU A 30 0.76 1.53 2.80
CA LEU A 30 1.81 2.02 3.68
C LEU A 30 2.93 0.99 3.72
N GLU A 31 3.88 1.15 2.83
CA GLU A 31 4.93 0.17 2.57
C GLU A 31 6.29 0.73 2.93
N TYR A 32 7.05 0.00 3.73
CA TYR A 32 8.44 0.31 4.02
C TYR A 32 9.37 -0.57 3.20
N TRP A 33 10.40 0.04 2.68
CA TRP A 33 11.44 -0.56 1.85
C TRP A 33 12.79 -0.41 2.51
N LEU A 34 13.58 -1.46 2.54
CA LEU A 34 14.93 -1.39 3.07
C LEU A 34 15.87 -0.77 2.04
N PRO A 35 16.49 0.39 2.36
CA PRO A 35 17.42 1.04 1.43
C PRO A 35 18.74 0.28 1.27
N SER A 36 19.03 -0.62 2.21
CA SER A 36 20.33 -1.30 2.33
C SER A 36 20.41 -2.64 1.62
N LYS A 37 19.32 -3.15 1.04
CA LYS A 37 19.42 -4.40 0.29
C LYS A 37 20.13 -4.14 -1.04
N GLU A 38 21.34 -4.67 -1.14
CA GLU A 38 22.02 -4.84 -2.41
C GLU A 38 21.19 -5.80 -3.26
N THR A 39 20.45 -5.26 -4.19
CA THR A 39 19.73 -6.07 -5.16
C THR A 39 20.69 -6.43 -6.28
N ASP A 40 21.12 -7.66 -6.32
CA ASP A 40 22.07 -8.12 -7.35
C ASP A 40 21.53 -8.01 -8.78
N ASN A 41 20.23 -7.79 -8.99
CA ASN A 41 19.69 -7.78 -10.35
C ASN A 41 18.31 -7.19 -10.56
N ILE A 42 17.59 -6.71 -9.58
CA ILE A 42 16.20 -6.33 -9.84
C ILE A 42 15.89 -4.99 -9.24
N ILE A 43 15.72 -4.07 -10.13
CA ILE A 43 14.93 -2.91 -9.84
C ILE A 43 13.52 -3.35 -9.68
N TYR A 44 13.02 -2.98 -8.56
CA TYR A 44 11.62 -3.09 -8.33
C TYR A 44 10.86 -2.22 -9.33
N PRO A 45 9.95 -2.80 -10.13
CA PRO A 45 9.25 -2.07 -11.18
C PRO A 45 8.18 -1.10 -10.65
N GLY A 46 8.30 -0.60 -9.46
CA GLY A 46 7.33 0.29 -8.82
C GLY A 46 7.85 1.69 -8.54
N GLY A 47 9.01 2.04 -9.07
CA GLY A 47 9.52 3.41 -8.97
C GLY A 47 8.79 4.38 -9.88
N PRO A 48 8.92 5.70 -9.66
CA PRO A 48 8.38 6.69 -10.57
C PRO A 48 8.98 6.48 -11.95
N GLY A 49 8.16 6.52 -13.00
CA GLY A 49 8.56 6.27 -14.38
C GLY A 49 9.67 7.18 -14.92
N ILE A 50 10.04 8.21 -14.17
CA ILE A 50 11.16 9.12 -14.42
C ILE A 50 12.52 8.50 -14.05
N VAL A 51 12.52 7.50 -13.19
CA VAL A 51 13.71 6.80 -12.70
C VAL A 51 13.72 5.39 -13.28
N GLY A 52 13.39 5.30 -14.55
CA GLY A 52 13.40 4.04 -15.27
C GLY A 52 14.83 3.63 -15.64
N GLY A 53 15.14 2.41 -15.38
CA GLY A 53 16.40 1.80 -15.79
C GLY A 53 16.99 0.93 -14.68
N ASN A 54 17.72 -0.07 -15.11
CA ASN A 54 18.42 -0.94 -14.20
C ASN A 54 19.63 -0.20 -13.62
N LEU A 55 19.60 0.07 -12.30
CA LEU A 55 20.80 0.48 -11.62
C LEU A 55 21.81 -0.69 -11.64
N PRO A 56 23.09 -0.43 -11.88
CA PRO A 56 24.11 -1.46 -11.72
C PRO A 56 24.05 -1.99 -10.27
N GLY A 57 24.23 -3.28 -10.08
CA GLY A 57 24.27 -3.90 -8.75
C GLY A 57 25.19 -3.15 -7.79
N ARG A 58 24.86 -3.19 -6.49
CA ARG A 58 25.59 -2.54 -5.39
C ARG A 58 25.48 -1.01 -5.30
N ILE A 59 24.51 -0.40 -5.96
CA ILE A 59 24.24 1.04 -5.80
C ILE A 59 22.89 1.16 -5.07
N TYR A 60 22.88 2.01 -4.03
CA TYR A 60 21.63 2.36 -3.35
C TYR A 60 20.69 3.08 -4.32
N ASP A 61 19.45 2.62 -4.37
CA ASP A 61 18.39 3.28 -5.14
C ASP A 61 17.87 4.52 -4.40
N ASN A 62 18.72 5.51 -4.25
CA ASN A 62 18.38 6.76 -3.58
C ASN A 62 17.15 7.46 -4.20
N PRO A 63 16.97 7.54 -5.53
CA PRO A 63 15.78 8.16 -6.10
C PRO A 63 14.49 7.51 -5.66
N ASN A 64 14.40 6.18 -5.72
CA ASN A 64 13.22 5.45 -5.26
C ASN A 64 13.03 5.55 -3.75
N TRP A 65 14.10 5.51 -2.99
CA TRP A 65 14.02 5.67 -1.55
C TRP A 65 13.52 7.05 -1.13
N THR A 66 14.09 8.12 -1.69
CA THR A 66 13.66 9.49 -1.38
C THR A 66 12.23 9.79 -1.82
N TRP A 67 11.78 9.22 -2.93
CA TRP A 67 10.41 9.32 -3.37
C TRP A 67 9.43 8.69 -2.37
N ARG A 68 9.74 7.51 -1.85
CA ARG A 68 8.94 6.85 -0.81
C ARG A 68 8.98 7.59 0.52
N GLU A 69 10.13 8.14 0.90
CA GLU A 69 10.26 8.98 2.09
C GLU A 69 9.36 10.21 2.01
N TYR A 70 9.21 10.82 0.84
CA TYR A 70 8.22 11.89 0.65
C TYR A 70 6.80 11.38 0.95
N GLY A 71 6.45 10.19 0.51
CA GLY A 71 5.17 9.54 0.81
C GLY A 71 4.91 9.46 2.31
N HIS A 72 5.87 8.94 3.06
CA HIS A 72 5.75 8.77 4.51
C HIS A 72 5.79 10.08 5.30
N ARG A 73 6.55 11.06 4.84
CA ARG A 73 6.77 12.33 5.56
C ARG A 73 5.75 13.41 5.24
N VAL A 74 5.20 13.40 4.04
CA VAL A 74 4.33 14.46 3.55
C VAL A 74 3.05 13.92 2.90
N GLY A 75 3.19 13.02 1.96
CA GLY A 75 2.08 12.58 1.12
C GLY A 75 0.94 11.93 1.90
N VAL A 76 1.27 11.02 2.82
CA VAL A 76 0.30 10.32 3.64
C VAL A 76 -0.54 11.27 4.51
N TRP A 77 0.08 12.29 5.09
CA TRP A 77 -0.61 13.25 5.95
C TRP A 77 -1.62 14.08 5.17
N ARG A 78 -1.25 14.52 3.97
CA ARG A 78 -2.17 15.22 3.06
C ARG A 78 -3.36 14.35 2.65
N MET A 79 -3.12 13.06 2.41
CA MET A 79 -4.19 12.11 2.09
C MET A 79 -5.11 11.88 3.30
N PHE A 80 -4.54 11.70 4.47
CA PHE A 80 -5.31 11.50 5.69
C PHE A 80 -6.15 12.72 6.04
N ASP A 81 -5.62 13.92 5.89
CA ASP A 81 -6.38 15.16 6.07
C ASP A 81 -7.58 15.22 5.11
N LEU A 82 -7.36 14.91 3.83
CA LEU A 82 -8.43 14.86 2.84
C LEU A 82 -9.51 13.83 3.18
N PHE A 83 -9.11 12.62 3.61
CA PHE A 83 -10.05 11.57 3.99
C PHE A 83 -10.86 11.97 5.21
N LYS A 84 -10.23 12.60 6.19
CA LYS A 84 -10.88 13.12 7.38
C LYS A 84 -11.88 14.24 7.04
N GLU A 85 -11.48 15.24 6.26
CA GLU A 85 -12.34 16.33 5.83
C GLU A 85 -13.55 15.83 5.03
N ALA A 86 -13.33 14.87 4.15
CA ALA A 86 -14.38 14.28 3.32
C ALA A 86 -15.18 13.18 4.03
N SER A 87 -14.83 12.82 5.26
CA SER A 87 -15.42 11.69 6.01
C SER A 87 -15.41 10.39 5.21
N ILE A 88 -14.31 10.13 4.53
CA ILE A 88 -14.13 8.92 3.70
C ILE A 88 -13.44 7.84 4.52
N PRO A 89 -14.07 6.68 4.74
CA PRO A 89 -13.39 5.53 5.32
C PRO A 89 -12.37 4.97 4.34
N THR A 90 -11.21 4.58 4.85
CA THR A 90 -10.16 3.93 4.06
C THR A 90 -9.61 2.71 4.77
N SER A 91 -9.05 1.77 4.00
CA SER A 91 -8.24 0.67 4.51
C SER A 91 -6.77 1.03 4.30
N CYS A 92 -5.92 0.69 5.25
CA CYS A 92 -4.47 0.85 5.14
C CYS A 92 -3.82 -0.53 5.09
N THR A 93 -3.18 -0.88 3.97
CA THR A 93 -2.34 -2.07 3.90
C THR A 93 -0.96 -1.73 4.46
N ILE A 94 -0.52 -2.46 5.48
CA ILE A 94 0.68 -2.09 6.26
C ILE A 94 1.59 -3.31 6.39
N ASN A 95 2.84 -3.17 5.99
CA ASN A 95 3.83 -4.19 6.33
C ASN A 95 4.39 -3.98 7.76
N ALA A 96 4.91 -5.06 8.35
CA ALA A 96 5.33 -5.02 9.74
C ALA A 96 6.45 -4.01 9.98
N LEU A 97 7.39 -3.89 9.05
CA LEU A 97 8.50 -2.96 9.14
C LEU A 97 8.04 -1.49 9.10
N MET A 98 6.97 -1.19 8.35
CA MET A 98 6.34 0.14 8.37
C MET A 98 5.84 0.50 9.77
N ALA A 99 5.23 -0.47 10.47
CA ALA A 99 4.75 -0.24 11.83
C ALA A 99 5.91 -0.02 12.83
N GLN A 100 7.05 -0.62 12.60
CA GLN A 100 8.25 -0.42 13.44
C GLN A 100 8.93 0.92 13.14
N GLU A 101 9.16 1.22 11.87
CA GLU A 101 10.00 2.35 11.44
C GLU A 101 9.23 3.68 11.33
N ARG A 102 7.93 3.61 11.13
CA ARG A 102 7.03 4.76 10.91
C ARG A 102 5.80 4.70 11.82
N ARG A 103 6.03 4.33 13.06
CA ARG A 103 5.00 4.09 14.07
C ARG A 103 3.92 5.18 14.11
N LEU A 104 4.31 6.44 14.07
CA LEU A 104 3.37 7.58 14.11
C LEU A 104 2.33 7.55 12.99
N VAL A 105 2.71 7.11 11.79
CA VAL A 105 1.78 7.02 10.65
C VAL A 105 0.73 5.94 10.91
N VAL A 106 1.17 4.82 11.46
CA VAL A 106 0.29 3.68 11.76
C VAL A 106 -0.64 4.01 12.93
N GLU A 107 -0.12 4.60 14.00
CA GLU A 107 -0.91 5.05 15.14
C GLU A 107 -1.99 6.03 14.70
N TYR A 108 -1.64 7.00 13.86
CA TYR A 108 -2.62 7.95 13.33
C TYR A 108 -3.73 7.24 12.53
N ALA A 109 -3.39 6.29 11.67
CA ALA A 109 -4.38 5.52 10.92
C ALA A 109 -5.34 4.76 11.84
N VAL A 110 -4.81 4.16 12.92
CA VAL A 110 -5.61 3.48 13.95
C VAL A 110 -6.51 4.47 14.68
N ASP A 111 -5.99 5.61 15.11
CA ASP A 111 -6.74 6.65 15.83
C ASP A 111 -7.88 7.25 14.99
N GLN A 112 -7.71 7.30 13.66
CA GLN A 112 -8.78 7.71 12.75
C GLN A 112 -9.82 6.58 12.49
N GLY A 113 -9.60 5.40 13.04
CA GLY A 113 -10.50 4.25 12.84
C GLY A 113 -10.39 3.64 11.45
N TYR A 114 -9.28 3.82 10.74
CA TYR A 114 -9.06 3.20 9.45
C TYR A 114 -8.82 1.70 9.60
N GLU A 115 -9.34 0.91 8.67
CA GLU A 115 -9.11 -0.53 8.65
C GLU A 115 -7.64 -0.84 8.39
N ILE A 116 -7.03 -1.65 9.26
CA ILE A 116 -5.64 -2.09 9.09
C ILE A 116 -5.65 -3.48 8.45
N VAL A 117 -5.04 -3.58 7.28
CA VAL A 117 -4.88 -4.82 6.52
C VAL A 117 -3.41 -5.22 6.55
N ALA A 118 -3.13 -6.40 7.08
CA ALA A 118 -1.78 -6.92 7.13
C ALA A 118 -1.25 -7.17 5.70
N HIS A 119 -0.05 -6.68 5.45
CA HIS A 119 0.71 -6.95 4.24
C HIS A 119 1.84 -7.96 4.58
N ASN A 120 2.94 -7.97 3.87
CA ASN A 120 4.13 -8.76 4.22
C ASN A 120 4.94 -8.12 5.38
N TYR A 121 6.12 -8.68 5.66
CA TYR A 121 7.03 -8.08 6.65
C TYR A 121 7.63 -6.77 6.14
N GLU A 122 8.17 -6.78 4.92
CA GLU A 122 8.73 -5.61 4.24
C GLU A 122 8.62 -5.79 2.72
N GLN A 123 8.79 -4.72 1.95
CA GLN A 123 8.41 -4.74 0.53
C GLN A 123 9.58 -5.02 -0.42
N SER A 124 10.82 -5.01 0.04
CA SER A 124 11.97 -5.29 -0.82
C SER A 124 12.18 -6.79 -1.10
N GLU A 125 11.54 -7.67 -0.34
CA GLU A 125 11.52 -9.11 -0.61
C GLU A 125 10.17 -9.57 -1.14
N LEU A 126 10.17 -10.14 -2.31
CA LEU A 126 9.04 -10.90 -2.83
C LEU A 126 9.12 -12.32 -2.29
N LEU A 127 8.04 -12.78 -1.66
CA LEU A 127 7.91 -14.18 -1.22
C LEU A 127 7.69 -15.10 -2.42
#